data_99812af88181cf305602f66edd5eac12
#
_entry.id   99812af88181cf305602f66edd5eac12
#
_cell.length_a   1.000
_cell.length_b   1.000
_cell.length_c   1.000
_cell.angle_alpha   90.00
_cell.angle_beta   90.00
_cell.angle_gamma   90.00
#
_symmetry.space_group_name_H-M   'P 1'
#
loop_
_entity.id
_entity.type
_entity.pdbx_description
1 polymer ?
#
loop_
_entity_poly.entity_id
_entity_poly.type
_entity_poly.pdbx_seq_one_letter_code
_entity_poly.pdbx_strand_id
1 'polypeptide(L)'
;MRLLVDRIKPARGFSHILHLGLVLLLPLISLILVRLQGGFVQLALSLILLSKWRMFAVRPRFWPAIIRANAIDIIVGLSAVLFMANSSNGYIQLLWALLYAAWLLIIKPATGTFMVATQAMIGQLCGLMALFLVWSAGPLVGLIFIAGIICYLSARHFFDEFAEPYAKLLSYLWAYFGAALVWILGHWLLFYGIIAQPTLILSLIGYGLAVLYYFDHTDRLSVGLRRQFLFIMIAGVIVILAFSDWVNKVV
;
A
#
# COMPACT_ATOMS: atom_id res chain seq x y z
N MET A 1 -18.90 2.69 16.48
CA MET A 1 -19.85 3.18 15.45
C MET A 1 -20.12 4.68 15.55
N ARG A 2 -20.35 5.27 16.73
CA ARG A 2 -20.52 6.74 16.90
C ARG A 2 -19.32 7.58 16.47
N LEU A 3 -18.08 7.10 16.65
CA LEU A 3 -16.85 7.83 16.29
C LEU A 3 -16.63 8.01 14.78
N LEU A 4 -17.22 7.18 13.93
CA LEU A 4 -17.20 7.36 12.48
C LEU A 4 -18.21 8.41 12.01
N VAL A 5 -19.37 8.49 12.66
CA VAL A 5 -20.45 9.42 12.30
C VAL A 5 -20.10 10.87 12.67
N ASP A 6 -19.39 11.09 13.78
CA ASP A 6 -18.97 12.44 14.20
C ASP A 6 -17.88 13.06 13.32
N ARG A 7 -17.12 12.24 12.57
CA ARG A 7 -16.13 12.71 11.59
C ARG A 7 -16.73 13.08 10.24
N ILE A 8 -17.94 12.61 9.94
CA ILE A 8 -18.69 12.95 8.72
C ILE A 8 -19.58 14.20 8.96
N LYS A 9 -19.45 14.91 10.09
CA LYS A 9 -20.15 16.19 10.26
C LYS A 9 -19.62 17.15 9.18
N PRO A 10 -20.45 17.49 8.17
CA PRO A 10 -20.03 18.40 7.12
C PRO A 10 -19.70 19.74 7.76
N ALA A 11 -18.52 20.29 7.48
CA ALA A 11 -18.33 21.70 7.57
C ALA A 11 -19.47 22.31 6.75
N ARG A 12 -20.42 22.96 7.40
CA ARG A 12 -21.66 23.47 6.80
C ARG A 12 -21.31 24.37 5.63
N GLY A 13 -21.58 23.93 4.38
CA GLY A 13 -21.44 24.77 3.23
C GLY A 13 -21.16 24.03 1.91
N PHE A 14 -21.49 24.69 0.81
CA PHE A 14 -21.24 24.30 -0.59
C PHE A 14 -19.78 23.87 -0.86
N SER A 15 -18.81 24.46 -0.15
CA SER A 15 -17.37 24.13 -0.22
C SER A 15 -17.07 22.64 0.11
N HIS A 16 -17.81 22.03 1.04
CA HIS A 16 -17.59 20.62 1.38
C HIS A 16 -18.07 19.69 0.26
N ILE A 17 -19.22 19.97 -0.33
CA ILE A 17 -19.77 19.20 -1.46
C ILE A 17 -18.83 19.32 -2.67
N LEU A 18 -18.34 20.52 -2.94
CA LEU A 18 -17.37 20.75 -4.01
C LEU A 18 -16.06 19.98 -3.77
N HIS A 19 -15.58 19.98 -2.54
CA HIS A 19 -14.38 19.21 -2.17
C HIS A 19 -14.56 17.70 -2.35
N LEU A 20 -15.69 17.15 -1.90
CA LEU A 20 -16.03 15.73 -2.12
C LEU A 20 -16.13 15.40 -3.61
N GLY A 21 -16.77 16.27 -4.39
CA GLY A 21 -16.86 16.10 -5.83
C GLY A 21 -15.48 16.07 -6.51
N LEU A 22 -14.60 17.00 -6.13
CA LEU A 22 -13.22 17.05 -6.65
C LEU A 22 -12.39 15.82 -6.25
N VAL A 23 -12.57 15.29 -5.04
CA VAL A 23 -11.88 14.07 -4.59
C VAL A 23 -12.36 12.86 -5.37
N LEU A 24 -13.69 12.74 -5.61
CA LEU A 24 -14.26 11.63 -6.39
C LEU A 24 -13.95 11.73 -7.89
N LEU A 25 -13.69 12.93 -8.39
CA LEU A 25 -13.33 13.14 -9.79
C LEU A 25 -12.05 12.39 -10.18
N LEU A 26 -11.09 12.25 -9.25
CA LEU A 26 -9.81 11.58 -9.51
C LEU A 26 -9.96 10.08 -9.84
N PRO A 27 -10.65 9.24 -9.03
CA PRO A 27 -10.94 7.86 -9.39
C PRO A 27 -11.78 7.73 -10.66
N LEU A 28 -12.75 8.63 -10.86
CA LEU A 28 -13.63 8.62 -12.02
C LEU A 28 -12.87 8.90 -13.32
N ILE A 29 -12.05 9.95 -13.35
CA ILE A 29 -11.23 10.27 -14.53
C ILE A 29 -10.22 9.14 -14.78
N SER A 30 -9.59 8.59 -13.73
CA SER A 30 -8.68 7.46 -13.88
C SER A 30 -9.38 6.25 -14.52
N LEU A 31 -10.60 5.92 -14.10
CA LEU A 31 -11.40 4.86 -14.69
C LEU A 31 -11.73 5.13 -16.18
N ILE A 32 -12.13 6.37 -16.52
CA ILE A 32 -12.42 6.74 -17.90
C ILE A 32 -11.15 6.61 -18.76
N LEU A 33 -10.02 7.14 -18.30
CA LEU A 33 -8.75 7.07 -19.04
C LEU A 33 -8.31 5.61 -19.28
N VAL A 34 -8.45 4.74 -18.28
CA VAL A 34 -8.14 3.32 -18.44
C VAL A 34 -9.05 2.64 -19.47
N ARG A 35 -10.35 3.00 -19.51
CA ARG A 35 -11.31 2.43 -20.48
C ARG A 35 -11.14 2.91 -21.91
N LEU A 36 -10.57 4.08 -22.11
CA LEU A 36 -10.35 4.62 -23.46
C LEU A 36 -9.30 3.84 -24.25
N GLN A 37 -8.50 2.98 -23.60
CA GLN A 37 -7.43 2.17 -24.21
C GLN A 37 -6.38 3.03 -24.98
N GLY A 38 -5.38 2.39 -25.61
CA GLY A 38 -4.49 3.10 -26.52
C GLY A 38 -3.49 4.09 -25.89
N GLY A 39 -2.96 3.81 -24.67
CA GLY A 39 -1.87 4.63 -24.06
C GLY A 39 -2.35 5.65 -23.03
N PHE A 40 -3.64 5.75 -22.78
CA PHE A 40 -4.18 6.67 -21.76
C PHE A 40 -3.93 6.21 -20.32
N VAL A 41 -3.45 4.97 -20.11
CA VAL A 41 -3.01 4.47 -18.78
C VAL A 41 -1.87 5.33 -18.23
N GLN A 42 -0.91 5.73 -19.08
CA GLN A 42 0.20 6.61 -18.68
C GLN A 42 -0.32 7.99 -18.22
N LEU A 43 -1.37 8.50 -18.88
CA LEU A 43 -2.02 9.74 -18.46
C LEU A 43 -2.74 9.57 -17.12
N ALA A 44 -3.40 8.43 -16.87
CA ALA A 44 -4.01 8.13 -15.58
C ALA A 44 -2.97 8.05 -14.46
N LEU A 45 -1.83 7.40 -14.68
CA LEU A 45 -0.71 7.37 -13.74
C LEU A 45 -0.14 8.77 -13.49
N SER A 46 0.06 9.55 -14.55
CA SER A 46 0.53 10.94 -14.46
C SER A 46 -0.47 11.82 -13.69
N LEU A 47 -1.78 11.60 -13.84
CA LEU A 47 -2.82 12.31 -13.12
C LEU A 47 -2.74 12.07 -11.62
N ILE A 48 -2.45 10.83 -11.18
CA ILE A 48 -2.25 10.53 -9.76
C ILE A 48 -1.07 11.37 -9.21
N LEU A 49 0.04 11.42 -9.92
CA LEU A 49 1.21 12.20 -9.51
C LEU A 49 0.90 13.71 -9.50
N LEU A 50 0.26 14.20 -10.56
CA LEU A 50 -0.15 15.61 -10.68
C LEU A 50 -1.19 16.02 -9.64
N SER A 51 -2.03 15.10 -9.16
CA SER A 51 -2.98 15.38 -8.07
C SER A 51 -2.27 15.86 -6.79
N LYS A 52 -0.97 15.60 -6.68
CA LYS A 52 -0.09 16.01 -5.58
C LYS A 52 0.79 17.23 -5.91
N TRP A 53 0.46 17.99 -6.97
CA TRP A 53 1.27 19.11 -7.43
C TRP A 53 1.63 20.13 -6.34
N ARG A 54 0.77 20.27 -5.32
CA ARG A 54 1.02 21.13 -4.15
C ARG A 54 2.29 20.77 -3.38
N MET A 55 2.79 19.52 -3.52
CA MET A 55 4.07 19.11 -2.93
C MET A 55 5.22 19.92 -3.51
N PHE A 56 5.13 20.30 -4.79
CA PHE A 56 6.16 21.03 -5.50
C PHE A 56 6.05 22.56 -5.35
N ALA A 57 4.94 23.06 -4.80
CA ALA A 57 4.75 24.47 -4.50
C ALA A 57 5.59 24.97 -3.29
N VAL A 58 6.24 24.05 -2.57
CA VAL A 58 7.08 24.33 -1.41
C VAL A 58 8.56 24.37 -1.83
N ARG A 59 9.41 25.03 -1.04
CA ARG A 59 10.86 25.11 -1.30
C ARG A 59 11.47 23.71 -1.47
N PRO A 60 12.34 23.46 -2.46
CA PRO A 60 12.86 22.13 -2.82
C PRO A 60 13.49 21.35 -1.67
N ARG A 61 14.09 22.02 -0.69
CA ARG A 61 14.67 21.37 0.51
C ARG A 61 13.68 20.53 1.31
N PHE A 62 12.37 20.81 1.20
CA PHE A 62 11.32 20.11 1.94
C PHE A 62 10.66 18.98 1.11
N TRP A 63 10.94 18.88 -0.20
CA TRP A 63 10.33 17.87 -1.08
C TRP A 63 10.50 16.44 -0.56
N PRO A 64 11.70 15.98 -0.12
CA PRO A 64 11.86 14.62 0.34
C PRO A 64 10.93 14.26 1.52
N ALA A 65 10.76 15.20 2.45
CA ALA A 65 9.86 15.00 3.59
C ALA A 65 8.39 14.96 3.18
N ILE A 66 7.97 15.84 2.26
CA ILE A 66 6.59 15.93 1.80
C ILE A 66 6.24 14.75 0.88
N ILE A 67 7.16 14.35 -0.01
CA ILE A 67 6.98 13.15 -0.85
C ILE A 67 6.81 11.93 0.04
N ARG A 68 7.65 11.77 1.05
CA ARG A 68 7.55 10.66 2.01
C ARG A 68 6.21 10.66 2.75
N ALA A 69 5.75 11.81 3.23
CA ALA A 69 4.46 11.92 3.91
C ALA A 69 3.24 11.57 3.03
N ASN A 70 3.36 11.74 1.71
CA ASN A 70 2.32 11.40 0.75
C ASN A 70 2.58 10.06 0.02
N ALA A 71 3.67 9.37 0.35
CA ALA A 71 4.12 8.20 -0.41
C ALA A 71 3.07 7.09 -0.44
N ILE A 72 2.45 6.78 0.70
CA ILE A 72 1.41 5.74 0.79
C ILE A 72 0.22 6.07 -0.10
N ASP A 73 -0.24 7.32 -0.10
CA ASP A 73 -1.35 7.75 -0.95
C ASP A 73 -1.00 7.68 -2.44
N ILE A 74 0.24 8.00 -2.80
CA ILE A 74 0.74 7.85 -4.18
C ILE A 74 0.80 6.37 -4.56
N ILE A 75 1.37 5.51 -3.70
CA ILE A 75 1.47 4.07 -3.95
C ILE A 75 0.07 3.47 -4.17
N VAL A 76 -0.89 3.75 -3.28
CA VAL A 76 -2.26 3.23 -3.41
C VAL A 76 -2.93 3.75 -4.68
N GLY A 77 -2.78 5.04 -5.01
CA GLY A 77 -3.35 5.62 -6.22
C GLY A 77 -2.79 5.00 -7.51
N LEU A 78 -1.45 4.86 -7.60
CA LEU A 78 -0.80 4.20 -8.73
C LEU A 78 -1.22 2.74 -8.83
N SER A 79 -1.26 2.01 -7.71
CA SER A 79 -1.71 0.61 -7.66
C SER A 79 -3.14 0.44 -8.14
N ALA A 80 -4.05 1.32 -7.74
CA ALA A 80 -5.45 1.29 -8.18
C ALA A 80 -5.58 1.46 -9.70
N VAL A 81 -4.82 2.38 -10.31
CA VAL A 81 -4.77 2.55 -11.77
C VAL A 81 -4.23 1.30 -12.45
N LEU A 82 -3.16 0.69 -11.91
CA LEU A 82 -2.57 -0.52 -12.47
C LEU A 82 -3.53 -1.72 -12.36
N PHE A 83 -4.26 -1.86 -11.26
CA PHE A 83 -5.28 -2.90 -11.10
C PHE A 83 -6.43 -2.72 -12.09
N MET A 84 -6.90 -1.48 -12.30
CA MET A 84 -7.91 -1.18 -13.32
C MET A 84 -7.40 -1.52 -14.73
N ALA A 85 -6.16 -1.14 -15.05
CA ALA A 85 -5.57 -1.35 -16.37
C ALA A 85 -5.34 -2.84 -16.69
N ASN A 86 -5.01 -3.65 -15.70
CA ASN A 86 -4.80 -5.09 -15.86
C ASN A 86 -6.08 -5.93 -15.72
N SER A 87 -7.22 -5.29 -15.46
CA SER A 87 -8.51 -5.97 -15.37
C SER A 87 -9.23 -5.91 -16.72
N SER A 88 -9.56 -7.07 -17.30
CA SER A 88 -10.32 -7.15 -18.56
C SER A 88 -11.82 -6.88 -18.37
N ASN A 89 -12.35 -7.09 -17.17
CA ASN A 89 -13.78 -6.94 -16.86
C ASN A 89 -14.09 -5.52 -16.35
N GLY A 90 -15.02 -4.82 -17.02
CA GLY A 90 -15.42 -3.48 -16.64
C GLY A 90 -16.04 -3.34 -15.24
N TYR A 91 -16.65 -4.41 -14.70
CA TYR A 91 -17.15 -4.41 -13.32
C TYR A 91 -16.00 -4.46 -12.31
N ILE A 92 -14.93 -5.21 -12.60
CA ILE A 92 -13.74 -5.27 -11.75
C ILE A 92 -13.00 -3.93 -11.79
N GLN A 93 -12.92 -3.29 -12.96
CA GLN A 93 -12.38 -1.93 -13.08
C GLN A 93 -13.15 -0.92 -12.22
N LEU A 94 -14.49 -0.99 -12.28
CA LEU A 94 -15.35 -0.15 -11.44
C LEU A 94 -15.14 -0.43 -9.95
N LEU A 95 -15.02 -1.70 -9.56
CA LEU A 95 -14.73 -2.08 -8.17
C LEU A 95 -13.43 -1.43 -7.67
N TRP A 96 -12.34 -1.49 -8.46
CA TRP A 96 -11.08 -0.83 -8.10
C TRP A 96 -11.20 0.69 -8.01
N ALA A 97 -11.98 1.32 -8.90
CA ALA A 97 -12.25 2.75 -8.82
C ALA A 97 -13.03 3.11 -7.54
N LEU A 98 -14.03 2.30 -7.15
CA LEU A 98 -14.79 2.48 -5.91
C LEU A 98 -13.93 2.26 -4.67
N LEU A 99 -13.04 1.25 -4.66
CA LEU A 99 -12.09 1.02 -3.58
C LEU A 99 -11.11 2.19 -3.45
N TYR A 100 -10.66 2.76 -4.56
CA TYR A 100 -9.81 3.96 -4.55
C TYR A 100 -10.58 5.20 -4.05
N ALA A 101 -11.83 5.35 -4.42
CA ALA A 101 -12.69 6.41 -3.88
C ALA A 101 -12.89 6.25 -2.36
N ALA A 102 -13.14 5.03 -1.89
CA ALA A 102 -13.23 4.71 -0.46
C ALA A 102 -11.91 5.00 0.28
N TRP A 103 -10.77 4.68 -0.33
CA TRP A 103 -9.45 5.08 0.20
C TRP A 103 -9.37 6.58 0.43
N LEU A 104 -9.68 7.38 -0.59
CA LEU A 104 -9.56 8.85 -0.54
C LEU A 104 -10.53 9.50 0.45
N LEU A 105 -11.74 8.94 0.60
CA LEU A 105 -12.80 9.53 1.43
C LEU A 105 -12.78 9.05 2.88
N ILE A 106 -12.40 7.79 3.12
CA ILE A 106 -12.57 7.15 4.43
C ILE A 106 -11.21 6.90 5.09
N ILE A 107 -10.30 6.22 4.37
CA ILE A 107 -9.07 5.71 4.98
C ILE A 107 -8.01 6.81 5.07
N LYS A 108 -7.77 7.53 4.00
CA LYS A 108 -6.77 8.59 3.95
C LYS A 108 -6.98 9.73 4.96
N PRO A 109 -8.20 10.28 5.16
CA PRO A 109 -8.41 11.36 6.11
C PRO A 109 -8.48 10.88 7.56
N ALA A 110 -8.49 9.56 7.78
CA ALA A 110 -8.55 9.00 9.11
C ALA A 110 -7.22 9.20 9.84
N THR A 111 -7.29 9.69 11.08
CA THR A 111 -6.15 9.93 11.97
C THR A 111 -6.18 8.97 13.15
N GLY A 112 -5.04 8.78 13.78
CA GLY A 112 -4.87 7.88 14.92
C GLY A 112 -4.03 6.66 14.56
N THR A 113 -3.27 6.18 15.54
CA THR A 113 -2.23 5.16 15.38
C THR A 113 -2.71 3.90 14.66
N PHE A 114 -3.90 3.40 14.99
CA PHE A 114 -4.47 2.22 14.34
C PHE A 114 -4.77 2.47 12.84
N MET A 115 -5.34 3.63 12.52
CA MET A 115 -5.69 3.97 11.12
C MET A 115 -4.43 4.22 10.27
N VAL A 116 -3.43 4.86 10.82
CA VAL A 116 -2.14 5.09 10.12
C VAL A 116 -1.40 3.76 9.91
N ALA A 117 -1.43 2.85 10.91
CA ALA A 117 -0.95 1.49 10.74
C ALA A 117 -1.66 0.76 9.59
N THR A 118 -2.99 0.86 9.54
CA THR A 118 -3.80 0.28 8.46
C THR A 118 -3.46 0.90 7.10
N GLN A 119 -3.24 2.21 7.03
CA GLN A 119 -2.80 2.90 5.81
C GLN A 119 -1.45 2.36 5.32
N ALA A 120 -0.47 2.24 6.21
CA ALA A 120 0.85 1.71 5.88
C ALA A 120 0.77 0.29 5.28
N MET A 121 -0.08 -0.54 5.87
CA MET A 121 -0.25 -1.93 5.44
C MET A 121 -0.96 -2.06 4.11
N ILE A 122 -2.05 -1.30 3.89
CA ILE A 122 -2.73 -1.25 2.61
C ILE A 122 -1.76 -0.75 1.54
N GLY A 123 -0.98 0.29 1.84
CA GLY A 123 0.04 0.81 0.94
C GLY A 123 1.08 -0.23 0.55
N GLN A 124 1.60 -1.00 1.52
CA GLN A 124 2.55 -2.07 1.26
C GLN A 124 1.94 -3.19 0.42
N LEU A 125 0.77 -3.69 0.81
CA LEU A 125 0.07 -4.76 0.09
C LEU A 125 -0.24 -4.35 -1.36
N CYS A 126 -0.90 -3.20 -1.55
CA CYS A 126 -1.26 -2.71 -2.88
C CYS A 126 -0.03 -2.43 -3.73
N GLY A 127 1.00 -1.80 -3.15
CA GLY A 127 2.23 -1.47 -3.87
C GLY A 127 2.98 -2.72 -4.35
N LEU A 128 3.18 -3.71 -3.48
CA LEU A 128 3.83 -4.97 -3.84
C LEU A 128 2.98 -5.77 -4.84
N MET A 129 1.65 -5.85 -4.63
CA MET A 129 0.76 -6.56 -5.55
C MET A 129 0.80 -5.91 -6.95
N ALA A 130 0.74 -4.59 -7.05
CA ALA A 130 0.84 -3.88 -8.32
C ALA A 130 2.21 -4.05 -8.99
N LEU A 131 3.29 -4.02 -8.20
CA LEU A 131 4.65 -4.23 -8.68
C LEU A 131 4.80 -5.59 -9.37
N PHE A 132 4.40 -6.68 -8.68
CA PHE A 132 4.51 -8.02 -9.25
C PHE A 132 3.50 -8.29 -10.38
N LEU A 133 2.35 -7.62 -10.38
CA LEU A 133 1.37 -7.72 -11.46
C LEU A 133 1.93 -7.16 -12.78
N VAL A 134 2.66 -6.04 -12.72
CA VAL A 134 3.11 -5.32 -13.93
C VAL A 134 4.54 -5.68 -14.32
N TRP A 135 5.39 -6.01 -13.35
CA TRP A 135 6.83 -6.18 -13.57
C TRP A 135 7.32 -7.61 -13.32
N SER A 136 6.44 -8.61 -13.33
CA SER A 136 6.81 -10.01 -13.11
C SER A 136 7.84 -10.53 -14.12
N ALA A 137 7.81 -10.04 -15.37
CA ALA A 137 8.76 -10.36 -16.42
C ALA A 137 9.94 -9.35 -16.52
N GLY A 138 10.03 -8.39 -15.61
CA GLY A 138 11.08 -7.38 -15.60
C GLY A 138 12.38 -7.86 -14.93
N PRO A 139 13.46 -7.05 -14.99
CA PRO A 139 14.72 -7.42 -14.37
C PRO A 139 14.58 -7.52 -12.86
N LEU A 140 15.08 -8.63 -12.29
CA LEU A 140 15.00 -8.94 -10.85
C LEU A 140 15.56 -7.80 -9.97
N VAL A 141 16.64 -7.14 -10.42
CA VAL A 141 17.24 -6.00 -9.70
C VAL A 141 16.22 -4.86 -9.52
N GLY A 142 15.43 -4.57 -10.55
CA GLY A 142 14.37 -3.56 -10.49
C GLY A 142 13.27 -3.95 -9.48
N LEU A 143 12.83 -5.21 -9.49
CA LEU A 143 11.87 -5.74 -8.52
C LEU A 143 12.37 -5.59 -7.09
N ILE A 144 13.61 -5.99 -6.82
CA ILE A 144 14.24 -5.90 -5.49
C ILE A 144 14.27 -4.45 -5.00
N PHE A 145 14.73 -3.54 -5.87
CA PHE A 145 14.88 -2.13 -5.50
C PHE A 145 13.53 -1.46 -5.22
N ILE A 146 12.55 -1.66 -6.10
CA ILE A 146 11.21 -1.05 -5.93
C ILE A 146 10.48 -1.66 -4.74
N ALA A 147 10.57 -2.97 -4.53
CA ALA A 147 10.01 -3.62 -3.35
C ALA A 147 10.63 -3.10 -2.05
N GLY A 148 11.95 -2.91 -2.03
CA GLY A 148 12.65 -2.29 -0.89
C GLY A 148 12.16 -0.86 -0.61
N ILE A 149 11.94 -0.05 -1.65
CA ILE A 149 11.38 1.31 -1.51
C ILE A 149 9.96 1.25 -0.94
N ILE A 150 9.09 0.38 -1.45
CA ILE A 150 7.71 0.22 -0.95
C ILE A 150 7.73 -0.16 0.52
N CYS A 151 8.53 -1.17 0.90
CA CYS A 151 8.69 -1.59 2.30
C CYS A 151 9.23 -0.46 3.18
N TYR A 152 10.24 0.29 2.71
CA TYR A 152 10.79 1.44 3.43
C TYR A 152 9.73 2.51 3.69
N LEU A 153 9.00 2.92 2.66
CA LEU A 153 8.00 3.99 2.75
C LEU A 153 6.84 3.59 3.66
N SER A 154 6.41 2.33 3.59
CA SER A 154 5.33 1.80 4.43
C SER A 154 5.75 1.74 5.89
N ALA A 155 6.93 1.19 6.19
CA ALA A 155 7.46 1.16 7.54
C ALA A 155 7.71 2.57 8.09
N ARG A 156 8.22 3.48 7.26
CA ARG A 156 8.46 4.86 7.66
C ARG A 156 7.17 5.60 8.00
N HIS A 157 6.10 5.40 7.22
CA HIS A 157 4.79 5.95 7.49
C HIS A 157 4.21 5.43 8.82
N PHE A 158 4.41 4.14 9.11
CA PHE A 158 4.00 3.53 10.36
C PHE A 158 4.77 4.10 11.57
N PHE A 159 6.10 4.08 11.54
CA PHE A 159 6.92 4.49 12.68
C PHE A 159 6.91 6.01 12.95
N ASP A 160 6.70 6.83 11.92
CA ASP A 160 6.59 8.29 12.09
C ASP A 160 5.35 8.66 12.95
N GLU A 161 4.26 7.87 12.89
CA GLU A 161 3.06 8.11 13.73
C GLU A 161 3.31 7.82 15.22
N PHE A 162 4.17 6.84 15.51
CA PHE A 162 4.52 6.50 16.90
C PHE A 162 5.63 7.38 17.48
N ALA A 163 6.14 8.36 16.72
CA ALA A 163 7.30 9.18 17.09
C ALA A 163 8.50 8.32 17.55
N GLU A 164 8.67 7.14 16.94
CA GLU A 164 9.71 6.16 17.27
C GLU A 164 11.12 6.78 17.05
N PRO A 165 11.99 6.82 18.06
CA PRO A 165 13.32 7.42 17.91
C PRO A 165 14.20 6.71 16.89
N TYR A 166 14.01 5.39 16.74
CA TYR A 166 14.74 4.56 15.77
C TYR A 166 13.97 4.32 14.46
N ALA A 167 12.91 5.10 14.20
CA ALA A 167 12.05 4.94 13.02
C ALA A 167 12.81 4.79 11.69
N LYS A 168 13.89 5.56 11.52
CA LYS A 168 14.72 5.49 10.31
C LYS A 168 15.45 4.16 10.19
N LEU A 169 16.07 3.70 11.28
CA LEU A 169 16.81 2.44 11.31
C LEU A 169 15.87 1.25 11.07
N LEU A 170 14.75 1.20 11.81
CA LEU A 170 13.76 0.14 11.66
C LEU A 170 13.16 0.07 10.25
N SER A 171 12.93 1.23 9.63
CA SER A 171 12.45 1.29 8.25
C SER A 171 13.48 0.77 7.25
N TYR A 172 14.79 1.04 7.46
CA TYR A 172 15.84 0.46 6.62
C TYR A 172 15.98 -1.05 6.82
N LEU A 173 15.87 -1.54 8.07
CA LEU A 173 15.88 -2.99 8.34
C LEU A 173 14.72 -3.69 7.66
N TRP A 174 13.51 -3.10 7.71
CA TRP A 174 12.35 -3.66 7.02
C TRP A 174 12.50 -3.63 5.50
N ALA A 175 13.03 -2.55 4.94
CA ALA A 175 13.32 -2.44 3.51
C ALA A 175 14.35 -3.48 3.05
N TYR A 176 15.43 -3.67 3.82
CA TYR A 176 16.45 -4.67 3.55
C TYR A 176 15.88 -6.09 3.62
N PHE A 177 15.07 -6.39 4.64
CA PHE A 177 14.39 -7.68 4.77
C PHE A 177 13.47 -7.94 3.57
N GLY A 178 12.66 -6.94 3.18
CA GLY A 178 11.79 -7.04 2.01
C GLY A 178 12.56 -7.25 0.70
N ALA A 179 13.63 -6.50 0.49
CA ALA A 179 14.50 -6.63 -0.67
C ALA A 179 15.18 -8.01 -0.71
N ALA A 180 15.70 -8.50 0.41
CA ALA A 180 16.32 -9.82 0.53
C ALA A 180 15.32 -10.95 0.26
N LEU A 181 14.09 -10.85 0.80
CA LEU A 181 13.05 -11.83 0.56
C LEU A 181 12.63 -11.86 -0.93
N VAL A 182 12.48 -10.68 -1.54
CA VAL A 182 12.18 -10.58 -2.98
C VAL A 182 13.34 -11.11 -3.82
N TRP A 183 14.60 -10.87 -3.43
CA TRP A 183 15.76 -11.45 -4.11
C TRP A 183 15.72 -12.98 -4.07
N ILE A 184 15.45 -13.58 -2.92
CA ILE A 184 15.41 -15.05 -2.77
C ILE A 184 14.22 -15.62 -3.56
N LEU A 185 13.01 -15.14 -3.31
CA LEU A 185 11.78 -15.69 -3.89
C LEU A 185 11.54 -15.25 -5.34
N GLY A 186 12.12 -14.13 -5.75
CA GLY A 186 11.98 -13.60 -7.10
C GLY A 186 12.61 -14.46 -8.20
N HIS A 187 13.56 -15.34 -7.85
CA HIS A 187 14.14 -16.30 -8.80
C HIS A 187 13.13 -17.35 -9.29
N TRP A 188 12.16 -17.69 -8.46
CA TRP A 188 11.09 -18.63 -8.82
C TRP A 188 9.78 -17.93 -9.11
N LEU A 189 9.58 -16.72 -8.62
CA LEU A 189 8.38 -15.88 -8.70
C LEU A 189 7.08 -16.69 -8.66
N LEU A 190 6.88 -17.38 -7.55
CA LEU A 190 5.72 -18.22 -7.35
C LEU A 190 4.50 -17.38 -6.97
N PHE A 191 3.32 -17.86 -7.35
CA PHE A 191 2.06 -17.25 -7.05
C PHE A 191 1.20 -18.15 -6.14
N TYR A 192 0.47 -17.52 -5.24
CA TYR A 192 -0.64 -18.11 -4.52
C TYR A 192 -1.93 -17.53 -5.11
N GLY A 193 -2.55 -18.28 -6.02
CA GLY A 193 -3.62 -17.75 -6.85
C GLY A 193 -3.14 -16.64 -7.77
N ILE A 194 -3.64 -15.42 -7.56
CA ILE A 194 -3.31 -14.24 -8.37
C ILE A 194 -2.27 -13.33 -7.72
N ILE A 195 -1.84 -13.62 -6.48
CA ILE A 195 -0.95 -12.78 -5.71
C ILE A 195 0.43 -13.42 -5.62
N ALA A 196 1.47 -12.66 -5.90
CA ALA A 196 2.84 -13.12 -5.79
C ALA A 196 3.17 -13.50 -4.35
N GLN A 197 3.85 -14.64 -4.16
CA GLN A 197 4.25 -15.18 -2.87
C GLN A 197 4.99 -14.17 -1.98
N PRO A 198 5.97 -13.38 -2.49
CA PRO A 198 6.64 -12.37 -1.67
C PRO A 198 5.68 -11.31 -1.11
N THR A 199 4.65 -10.93 -1.87
CA THR A 199 3.63 -9.97 -1.43
C THR A 199 2.87 -10.48 -0.21
N LEU A 200 2.42 -11.74 -0.26
CA LEU A 200 1.67 -12.35 0.85
C LEU A 200 2.54 -12.50 2.09
N ILE A 201 3.76 -12.99 1.94
CA ILE A 201 4.68 -13.21 3.06
C ILE A 201 5.04 -11.88 3.71
N LEU A 202 5.43 -10.86 2.92
CA LEU A 202 5.79 -9.54 3.46
C LEU A 202 4.58 -8.85 4.10
N SER A 203 3.38 -9.00 3.54
CA SER A 203 2.17 -8.42 4.13
C SER A 203 1.78 -9.12 5.42
N LEU A 204 1.87 -10.46 5.49
CA LEU A 204 1.58 -11.24 6.69
C LEU A 204 2.55 -10.91 7.83
N ILE A 205 3.86 -10.94 7.55
CA ILE A 205 4.89 -10.63 8.56
C ILE A 205 4.79 -9.17 8.97
N GLY A 206 4.66 -8.24 8.01
CA GLY A 206 4.53 -6.81 8.28
C GLY A 206 3.33 -6.49 9.14
N TYR A 207 2.18 -7.11 8.86
CA TYR A 207 0.98 -6.99 9.70
C TYR A 207 1.21 -7.52 11.11
N GLY A 208 1.71 -8.73 11.22
CA GLY A 208 1.96 -9.33 12.52
C GLY A 208 2.91 -8.51 13.37
N LEU A 209 4.01 -8.02 12.78
CA LEU A 209 4.97 -7.16 13.47
C LEU A 209 4.37 -5.80 13.86
N ALA A 210 3.58 -5.18 12.98
CA ALA A 210 2.92 -3.91 13.26
C ALA A 210 1.91 -4.02 14.41
N VAL A 211 1.14 -5.12 14.44
CA VAL A 211 0.18 -5.39 15.53
C VAL A 211 0.92 -5.67 16.85
N LEU A 212 2.00 -6.46 16.82
CA LEU A 212 2.81 -6.72 18.01
C LEU A 212 3.43 -5.42 18.54
N TYR A 213 3.97 -4.58 17.68
CA TYR A 213 4.52 -3.28 18.05
C TYR A 213 3.43 -2.37 18.65
N TYR A 214 2.24 -2.31 18.05
CA TYR A 214 1.12 -1.53 18.57
C TYR A 214 0.71 -1.97 19.98
N PHE A 215 0.59 -3.29 20.24
CA PHE A 215 0.25 -3.81 21.56
C PHE A 215 1.36 -3.57 22.58
N ASP A 216 2.63 -3.66 22.18
CA ASP A 216 3.77 -3.37 23.03
C ASP A 216 3.79 -1.89 23.44
N HIS A 217 3.63 -1.00 22.45
CA HIS A 217 3.60 0.46 22.69
C HIS A 217 2.41 0.94 23.53
N THR A 218 1.33 0.15 23.58
CA THR A 218 0.14 0.44 24.41
C THR A 218 0.10 -0.32 25.73
N ASP A 219 1.20 -0.97 26.13
CA ASP A 219 1.33 -1.80 27.33
C ASP A 219 0.26 -2.91 27.45
N ARG A 220 -0.18 -3.45 26.29
CA ARG A 220 -1.18 -4.51 26.19
C ARG A 220 -0.62 -5.85 25.71
N LEU A 221 0.71 -5.93 25.48
CA LEU A 221 1.34 -7.15 24.97
C LEU A 221 1.60 -8.16 26.08
N SER A 222 0.72 -9.14 26.22
CA SER A 222 0.98 -10.29 27.07
C SER A 222 1.88 -11.33 26.38
N VAL A 223 2.57 -12.17 27.20
CA VAL A 223 3.42 -13.28 26.68
C VAL A 223 2.60 -14.25 25.85
N GLY A 224 1.34 -14.54 26.28
CA GLY A 224 0.42 -15.40 25.54
C GLY A 224 0.06 -14.82 24.17
N LEU A 225 -0.30 -13.54 24.12
CA LEU A 225 -0.66 -12.83 22.88
C LEU A 225 0.52 -12.81 21.90
N ARG A 226 1.74 -12.51 22.39
CA ARG A 226 2.95 -12.55 21.56
C ARG A 226 3.16 -13.93 20.93
N ARG A 227 3.03 -15.00 21.71
CA ARG A 227 3.17 -16.39 21.20
C ARG A 227 2.12 -16.73 20.15
N GLN A 228 0.87 -16.32 20.35
CA GLN A 228 -0.22 -16.53 19.40
C GLN A 228 0.06 -15.83 18.07
N PHE A 229 0.44 -14.56 18.08
CA PHE A 229 0.77 -13.83 16.84
C PHE A 229 1.97 -14.44 16.11
N LEU A 230 3.03 -14.79 16.83
CA LEU A 230 4.20 -15.47 16.24
C LEU A 230 3.80 -16.80 15.61
N PHE A 231 2.98 -17.61 16.31
CA PHE A 231 2.50 -18.87 15.78
C PHE A 231 1.66 -18.68 14.51
N ILE A 232 0.74 -17.71 14.50
CA ILE A 232 -0.09 -17.39 13.32
C ILE A 232 0.78 -16.94 12.15
N MET A 233 1.79 -16.09 12.38
CA MET A 233 2.70 -15.65 11.33
C MET A 233 3.49 -16.84 10.75
N ILE A 234 4.06 -17.68 11.58
CA ILE A 234 4.83 -18.85 11.14
C ILE A 234 3.91 -19.83 10.38
N ALA A 235 2.74 -20.15 10.95
CA ALA A 235 1.79 -21.04 10.31
C ALA A 235 1.31 -20.47 8.96
N GLY A 236 1.02 -19.18 8.89
CA GLY A 236 0.64 -18.52 7.65
C GLY A 236 1.74 -18.54 6.58
N VAL A 237 3.00 -18.30 6.96
CA VAL A 237 4.15 -18.43 6.04
C VAL A 237 4.26 -19.87 5.51
N ILE A 238 4.15 -20.88 6.40
CA ILE A 238 4.19 -22.30 6.00
C ILE A 238 3.04 -22.61 5.01
N VAL A 239 1.83 -22.13 5.28
CA VAL A 239 0.68 -22.31 4.37
C VAL A 239 0.95 -21.65 3.02
N ILE A 240 1.43 -20.41 2.99
CA ILE A 240 1.75 -19.72 1.73
C ILE A 240 2.82 -20.50 0.96
N LEU A 241 3.88 -20.98 1.62
CA LEU A 241 4.93 -21.75 1.00
C LEU A 241 4.42 -23.11 0.47
N ALA A 242 3.60 -23.82 1.26
CA ALA A 242 3.11 -25.16 0.91
C ALA A 242 2.09 -25.15 -0.24
N PHE A 243 1.24 -24.11 -0.31
CA PHE A 243 0.16 -24.01 -1.28
C PHE A 243 0.42 -23.04 -2.43
N SER A 244 1.63 -22.48 -2.52
CA SER A 244 2.06 -21.75 -3.72
C SER A 244 2.20 -22.70 -4.89
N ASP A 245 1.95 -22.20 -6.10
CA ASP A 245 2.06 -22.96 -7.32
C ASP A 245 3.55 -23.18 -7.70
N TRP A 246 4.09 -24.35 -7.33
CA TRP A 246 5.46 -24.76 -7.59
C TRP A 246 5.66 -25.34 -8.98
N VAL A 247 4.63 -25.39 -9.81
CA VAL A 247 4.71 -25.89 -11.18
C VAL A 247 5.52 -24.92 -12.02
N ASN A 248 6.72 -25.35 -12.39
CA ASN A 248 7.71 -24.71 -13.25
C ASN A 248 7.21 -23.54 -14.11
N LYS A 249 7.25 -22.33 -13.57
CA LYS A 249 7.40 -21.12 -14.37
C LYS A 249 8.88 -20.72 -14.25
N VAL A 250 9.70 -21.34 -15.08
CA VAL A 250 11.03 -20.81 -15.40
C VAL A 250 10.78 -19.50 -16.13
N VAL A 251 11.09 -18.39 -15.46
CA VAL A 251 11.12 -17.06 -16.05
C VAL A 251 12.43 -16.89 -16.81
#